data_61851604fe44e4e5736e06c972ce1dcc
#
_entry.id   61851604fe44e4e5736e06c972ce1dcc
#
_cell.length_a   1.000
_cell.length_b   1.000
_cell.length_c   1.000
_cell.angle_alpha   90.00
_cell.angle_beta   90.00
_cell.angle_gamma   90.00
#
_symmetry.space_group_name_H-M   'P 1'
#
loop_
_entity.id
_entity.type
_entity.pdbx_description
1 polymer ?
#
loop_
_entity_poly.entity_id
_entity_poly.type
_entity_poly.pdbx_seq_one_letter_code
_entity_poly.pdbx_strand_id
1 'polypeptide(L)'
;MKTPSVIFLLLWQGGSLFAQTSPTVSSTVLANVLKGTYTPATYQASVVITDPDIISTGLLNEISPDSLKATLFKLRSFQNRNMFSDTVSSTRGIGAARRWVLSKFKEYSAAHDNRLQTGYLQFNYVPSTNGSVGCPSSISLITKHSDIIAVLPGSQTTNKSLIIVEGHIDSRNDSLCSIATNAFGIGDNATGTALVMELARVMSKYTFRNTIVFSVNTGEEQGLIGAKALANYLDGQNILIKAVNNNDVSGGIFCGHTASAPGCPGYGAIDSTDIRVFSLGSFNSPHKQWARYVKLEYKEQLRNLVTVPMNIQIQQNEDRTGRGGDHQAFSPLNYTAVRFTQAYEDGDGSNGSTYKDRQHNIRDSLGLDKNNDGIEDSLYVDVNYLARNALINANSMAMVALGPDTITVNPAIITANRFRVQFTPAGAPAYRVAVRSATNDWDTVYTVTGKSVDTIRVPYGTNTTFYLSAAAVDNQNTESQFSTEYVLSTQLVPLYLQPDSNAPVAPSPDFYGIQLMPNKPNPFDESTMITIQSGTDLFADRTFLNIVSIDGRQISRVKVPLKKGLNEVLFNHGFLMPPGVYICSLMIDGLPVQSTKMVFRPLR
;
A
#
# COMPACT_ATOMS: atom_id res chain seq x y z
N MET A 1 -24.99 61.55 -17.22
CA MET A 1 -25.06 60.48 -16.21
C MET A 1 -24.08 59.41 -16.59
N LYS A 2 -22.97 59.28 -15.85
CA LYS A 2 -21.90 58.32 -16.10
C LYS A 2 -22.11 57.16 -15.14
N THR A 3 -22.32 55.95 -15.67
CA THR A 3 -22.36 54.71 -14.91
C THR A 3 -20.96 54.26 -14.53
N PRO A 4 -20.68 53.88 -13.28
CA PRO A 4 -19.37 53.35 -12.91
C PRO A 4 -19.31 51.85 -13.21
N SER A 5 -18.28 51.44 -13.96
CA SER A 5 -17.89 50.06 -14.15
C SER A 5 -17.26 49.51 -12.87
N VAL A 6 -17.87 48.47 -12.32
CA VAL A 6 -17.30 47.73 -11.21
C VAL A 6 -16.37 46.66 -11.77
N ILE A 7 -15.07 46.84 -11.52
CA ILE A 7 -14.03 45.85 -11.82
C ILE A 7 -14.03 44.83 -10.66
N PHE A 8 -14.46 43.62 -10.92
CA PHE A 8 -14.27 42.49 -10.02
C PHE A 8 -12.79 42.08 -10.08
N LEU A 9 -12.05 42.39 -9.05
CA LEU A 9 -10.73 41.80 -8.80
C LEU A 9 -10.96 40.37 -8.30
N LEU A 10 -10.73 39.37 -9.17
CA LEU A 10 -10.54 37.99 -8.78
C LEU A 10 -9.23 37.88 -8.00
N LEU A 11 -9.32 37.88 -6.67
CA LEU A 11 -8.23 37.44 -5.81
C LEU A 11 -8.02 35.93 -6.03
N TRP A 12 -7.04 35.63 -6.85
CA TRP A 12 -6.44 34.30 -6.90
C TRP A 12 -5.76 34.06 -5.54
N GLN A 13 -6.38 33.30 -4.67
CA GLN A 13 -5.68 32.71 -3.54
C GLN A 13 -4.73 31.65 -4.12
N GLY A 14 -3.53 32.08 -4.43
CA GLY A 14 -2.41 31.22 -4.72
C GLY A 14 -2.11 30.39 -3.47
N GLY A 15 -2.56 29.15 -3.45
CA GLY A 15 -2.03 28.17 -2.52
C GLY A 15 -0.51 28.15 -2.72
N SER A 16 0.24 28.46 -1.67
CA SER A 16 1.69 28.36 -1.67
C SER A 16 2.07 26.91 -1.87
N LEU A 17 2.28 26.51 -3.11
CA LEU A 17 3.00 25.29 -3.47
C LEU A 17 4.41 25.47 -2.89
N PHE A 18 4.69 24.84 -1.77
CA PHE A 18 6.04 24.73 -1.24
C PHE A 18 6.89 24.03 -2.28
N ALA A 19 7.72 24.79 -2.96
CA ALA A 19 8.65 24.27 -3.94
C ALA A 19 9.71 23.44 -3.23
N GLN A 20 9.45 22.14 -3.06
CA GLN A 20 10.53 21.18 -2.97
C GLN A 20 11.34 21.35 -4.26
N THR A 21 12.61 21.76 -4.17
CA THR A 21 13.46 21.79 -5.37
C THR A 21 13.50 20.36 -5.91
N SER A 22 13.46 20.22 -7.22
CA SER A 22 13.47 18.90 -7.87
C SER A 22 14.53 18.02 -7.24
N PRO A 23 14.17 16.83 -6.70
CA PRO A 23 15.12 15.95 -6.05
C PRO A 23 16.21 15.51 -7.03
N THR A 24 17.44 15.36 -6.53
CA THR A 24 18.59 14.94 -7.35
C THR A 24 19.27 13.71 -6.77
N VAL A 25 19.72 12.82 -7.63
CA VAL A 25 20.46 11.62 -7.24
C VAL A 25 21.96 11.94 -7.24
N SER A 26 22.66 11.53 -6.18
CA SER A 26 24.09 11.87 -5.94
C SER A 26 25.08 11.27 -6.94
N SER A 27 24.65 10.33 -7.80
CA SER A 27 25.49 9.62 -8.77
C SER A 27 24.72 9.40 -10.06
N THR A 28 25.35 9.69 -11.20
CA THR A 28 24.78 9.41 -12.53
C THR A 28 24.52 7.92 -12.74
N VAL A 29 25.38 7.04 -12.22
CA VAL A 29 25.20 5.59 -12.32
C VAL A 29 23.91 5.18 -11.60
N LEU A 30 23.73 5.60 -10.35
CA LEU A 30 22.53 5.34 -9.57
C LEU A 30 21.28 5.90 -10.26
N ALA A 31 21.35 7.12 -10.79
CA ALA A 31 20.26 7.74 -11.53
C ALA A 31 19.88 6.94 -12.78
N ASN A 32 20.85 6.44 -13.53
CA ASN A 32 20.61 5.62 -14.72
C ASN A 32 19.97 4.28 -14.37
N VAL A 33 20.38 3.66 -13.25
CA VAL A 33 19.75 2.39 -12.80
C VAL A 33 18.31 2.63 -12.38
N LEU A 34 18.03 3.68 -11.59
CA LEU A 34 16.68 4.04 -11.22
C LEU A 34 15.78 4.31 -12.43
N LYS A 35 16.31 4.95 -13.47
CA LYS A 35 15.58 5.26 -14.73
C LYS A 35 15.46 4.06 -15.68
N GLY A 36 16.06 2.92 -15.37
CA GLY A 36 16.09 1.78 -16.28
C GLY A 36 16.98 1.99 -17.52
N THR A 37 17.80 3.05 -17.57
CA THR A 37 18.67 3.38 -18.71
C THR A 37 20.08 2.75 -18.60
N TYR A 38 20.15 1.56 -18.09
CA TYR A 38 21.39 0.80 -17.90
C TYR A 38 21.42 -0.47 -18.77
N THR A 39 22.60 -1.01 -19.01
CA THR A 39 22.81 -2.30 -19.67
C THR A 39 22.88 -3.39 -18.60
N PRO A 40 21.95 -4.36 -18.55
CA PRO A 40 21.92 -5.39 -17.51
C PRO A 40 23.22 -6.21 -17.39
N ALA A 41 23.89 -6.49 -18.51
CA ALA A 41 25.17 -7.22 -18.51
C ALA A 41 26.26 -6.55 -17.67
N THR A 42 26.22 -5.23 -17.47
CA THR A 42 27.17 -4.51 -16.61
C THR A 42 27.07 -4.92 -15.14
N TYR A 43 25.90 -5.41 -14.73
CA TYR A 43 25.58 -5.77 -13.35
C TYR A 43 25.30 -7.27 -13.18
N GLN A 44 25.81 -8.08 -14.09
CA GLN A 44 25.64 -9.53 -14.01
C GLN A 44 26.41 -10.10 -12.81
N ALA A 45 25.77 -10.96 -12.05
CA ALA A 45 26.41 -11.67 -10.95
C ALA A 45 27.42 -12.70 -11.47
N SER A 46 28.50 -12.91 -10.74
CA SER A 46 29.45 -14.00 -11.01
C SER A 46 28.80 -15.37 -10.88
N VAL A 47 27.83 -15.49 -9.95
CA VAL A 47 26.95 -16.67 -9.79
C VAL A 47 25.49 -16.21 -9.93
N VAL A 48 24.84 -16.62 -11.01
CA VAL A 48 23.45 -16.28 -11.29
C VAL A 48 22.52 -17.23 -10.54
N ILE A 49 21.74 -16.70 -9.60
CA ILE A 49 20.74 -17.44 -8.81
C ILE A 49 19.37 -16.79 -9.10
N THR A 50 18.51 -17.52 -9.80
CA THR A 50 17.16 -17.06 -10.20
C THR A 50 16.07 -18.06 -9.82
N ASP A 51 16.43 -19.21 -9.27
CA ASP A 51 15.47 -20.23 -8.86
C ASP A 51 14.69 -19.76 -7.62
N PRO A 52 13.35 -19.71 -7.67
CA PRO A 52 12.53 -19.16 -6.59
C PRO A 52 12.64 -19.98 -5.29
N ASP A 53 12.76 -21.29 -5.36
CA ASP A 53 12.85 -22.16 -4.19
C ASP A 53 14.21 -22.01 -3.49
N ILE A 54 15.28 -21.88 -4.28
CA ILE A 54 16.62 -21.59 -3.75
C ILE A 54 16.64 -20.22 -3.09
N ILE A 55 15.99 -19.23 -3.69
CA ILE A 55 15.94 -17.87 -3.14
C ILE A 55 15.11 -17.85 -1.86
N SER A 56 13.89 -18.42 -1.83
CA SER A 56 13.04 -18.47 -0.64
C SER A 56 13.71 -19.19 0.52
N THR A 57 14.35 -20.33 0.26
CA THR A 57 15.13 -21.07 1.26
C THR A 57 16.33 -20.28 1.75
N GLY A 58 17.03 -19.61 0.83
CA GLY A 58 18.16 -18.75 1.17
C GLY A 58 17.75 -17.56 2.03
N LEU A 59 16.66 -16.89 1.71
CA LEU A 59 16.11 -15.79 2.51
C LEU A 59 15.75 -16.27 3.93
N LEU A 60 15.08 -17.43 4.04
CA LEU A 60 14.74 -18.03 5.33
C LEU A 60 15.96 -18.29 6.21
N ASN A 61 17.05 -18.76 5.62
CA ASN A 61 18.27 -19.15 6.34
C ASN A 61 19.19 -17.97 6.66
N GLU A 62 19.13 -16.87 5.92
CA GLU A 62 20.11 -15.80 5.97
C GLU A 62 19.61 -14.50 6.60
N ILE A 63 18.29 -14.28 6.66
CA ILE A 63 17.74 -13.18 7.45
C ILE A 63 18.02 -13.47 8.91
N SER A 64 18.83 -12.59 9.52
CA SER A 64 19.44 -12.84 10.83
C SER A 64 18.86 -11.92 11.91
N PRO A 65 18.23 -12.49 12.96
CA PRO A 65 17.85 -11.72 14.15
C PRO A 65 19.03 -10.98 14.79
N ASP A 66 20.23 -11.57 14.77
CA ASP A 66 21.43 -10.95 15.33
C ASP A 66 21.91 -9.76 14.50
N SER A 67 21.83 -9.84 13.17
CA SER A 67 22.14 -8.73 12.28
C SER A 67 21.17 -7.56 12.50
N LEU A 68 19.87 -7.85 12.59
CA LEU A 68 18.83 -6.88 12.93
C LEU A 68 19.09 -6.23 14.29
N LYS A 69 19.37 -7.03 15.31
CA LYS A 69 19.72 -6.56 16.65
C LYS A 69 20.92 -5.62 16.62
N ALA A 70 22.01 -6.02 15.98
CA ALA A 70 23.22 -5.20 15.86
C ALA A 70 22.93 -3.85 15.16
N THR A 71 22.07 -3.86 14.14
CA THR A 71 21.63 -2.64 13.44
C THR A 71 20.83 -1.72 14.37
N LEU A 72 19.91 -2.26 15.17
CA LEU A 72 19.13 -1.47 16.15
C LEU A 72 20.04 -0.82 17.19
N PHE A 73 21.01 -1.57 17.75
CA PHE A 73 21.98 -1.02 18.70
C PHE A 73 22.80 0.11 18.08
N LYS A 74 23.18 -0.04 16.80
CA LYS A 74 23.93 1.00 16.10
C LYS A 74 23.07 2.25 15.83
N LEU A 75 21.83 2.08 15.42
CA LEU A 75 20.91 3.21 15.21
C LEU A 75 20.62 3.96 16.52
N ARG A 76 20.45 3.25 17.64
CA ARG A 76 20.37 3.86 18.97
C ARG A 76 21.58 4.72 19.30
N SER A 77 22.78 4.28 18.96
CA SER A 77 24.03 4.97 19.31
C SER A 77 24.13 6.38 18.71
N PHE A 78 23.34 6.72 17.69
CA PHE A 78 23.27 8.07 17.12
C PHE A 78 22.42 9.04 17.94
N GLN A 79 21.76 8.58 18.99
CA GLN A 79 21.04 9.32 20.03
C GLN A 79 19.80 10.05 19.56
N ASN A 80 19.94 10.97 18.60
CA ASN A 80 18.83 11.73 18.04
C ASN A 80 18.94 11.70 16.52
N ARG A 81 17.97 11.08 15.85
CA ARG A 81 17.94 10.98 14.39
C ARG A 81 16.87 11.90 13.76
N ASN A 82 16.37 12.89 14.51
CA ASN A 82 15.46 13.89 13.93
C ASN A 82 16.05 14.48 12.65
N MET A 83 15.23 14.69 11.61
CA MET A 83 15.73 15.17 10.31
C MET A 83 16.52 16.48 10.41
N PHE A 84 16.28 17.28 11.44
CA PHE A 84 16.97 18.55 11.71
C PHE A 84 18.13 18.41 12.70
N SER A 85 18.43 17.20 13.17
CA SER A 85 19.53 16.97 14.12
C SER A 85 20.91 17.11 13.44
N ASP A 86 21.97 16.94 14.20
CA ASP A 86 23.35 17.13 13.77
C ASP A 86 23.67 16.37 12.48
N THR A 87 24.12 17.10 11.46
CA THR A 87 24.55 16.54 10.16
C THR A 87 26.06 16.42 10.01
N VAL A 88 26.85 17.01 10.91
CA VAL A 88 28.31 17.12 10.83
C VAL A 88 29.01 16.05 11.66
N SER A 89 28.53 15.81 12.87
CA SER A 89 29.12 14.81 13.79
C SER A 89 29.31 13.47 13.11
N SER A 90 30.41 12.79 13.43
CA SER A 90 30.69 11.43 12.95
C SER A 90 30.02 10.34 13.81
N THR A 91 29.52 10.68 15.00
CA THR A 91 29.06 9.71 16.00
C THR A 91 27.59 9.87 16.39
N ARG A 92 26.96 11.01 16.14
CA ARG A 92 25.58 11.30 16.53
C ARG A 92 24.79 12.03 15.45
N GLY A 93 23.49 12.08 15.60
CA GLY A 93 22.59 12.81 14.73
C GLY A 93 22.28 12.10 13.42
N ILE A 94 21.37 12.70 12.65
CA ILE A 94 20.88 12.15 11.37
C ILE A 94 22.01 12.02 10.34
N GLY A 95 23.00 12.95 10.34
CA GLY A 95 24.12 12.90 9.41
C GLY A 95 25.02 11.69 9.62
N ALA A 96 25.35 11.34 10.88
CA ALA A 96 26.11 10.16 11.21
C ALA A 96 25.35 8.87 10.84
N ALA A 97 24.07 8.83 11.14
CA ALA A 97 23.21 7.70 10.79
C ALA A 97 23.15 7.46 9.28
N ARG A 98 22.89 8.50 8.49
CA ARG A 98 22.86 8.40 7.01
C ARG A 98 24.20 7.92 6.42
N ARG A 99 25.32 8.46 6.89
CA ARG A 99 26.65 8.02 6.41
C ARG A 99 26.93 6.57 6.77
N TRP A 100 26.53 6.13 7.95
CA TRP A 100 26.68 4.75 8.36
C TRP A 100 25.83 3.80 7.52
N VAL A 101 24.54 4.08 7.27
CA VAL A 101 23.70 3.26 6.40
C VAL A 101 24.29 3.16 5.00
N LEU A 102 24.71 4.30 4.43
CA LEU A 102 25.38 4.28 3.12
C LEU A 102 26.66 3.43 3.11
N SER A 103 27.46 3.49 4.18
CA SER A 103 28.67 2.66 4.29
C SER A 103 28.32 1.17 4.32
N LYS A 104 27.24 0.78 4.99
CA LYS A 104 26.74 -0.60 5.01
C LYS A 104 26.23 -1.06 3.66
N PHE A 105 25.47 -0.23 2.96
CA PHE A 105 25.05 -0.56 1.59
C PHE A 105 26.24 -0.77 0.65
N LYS A 106 27.31 0.04 0.77
CA LYS A 106 28.54 -0.16 0.02
C LYS A 106 29.26 -1.47 0.39
N GLU A 107 29.28 -1.82 1.67
CA GLU A 107 29.82 -3.09 2.17
C GLU A 107 29.06 -4.28 1.57
N TYR A 108 27.72 -4.23 1.58
CA TYR A 108 26.88 -5.27 0.98
C TYR A 108 27.09 -5.37 -0.53
N SER A 109 27.27 -4.25 -1.21
CA SER A 109 27.62 -4.22 -2.63
C SER A 109 28.96 -4.90 -2.90
N ALA A 110 29.99 -4.57 -2.14
CA ALA A 110 31.31 -5.14 -2.29
C ALA A 110 31.34 -6.65 -2.04
N ALA A 111 30.48 -7.15 -1.15
CA ALA A 111 30.33 -8.58 -0.89
C ALA A 111 29.68 -9.35 -2.06
N HIS A 112 28.99 -8.66 -2.98
CA HIS A 112 28.22 -9.27 -4.08
C HIS A 112 28.47 -8.56 -5.42
N ASP A 113 29.70 -8.71 -5.94
CA ASP A 113 30.13 -8.27 -7.28
C ASP A 113 29.98 -6.76 -7.56
N ASN A 114 29.87 -5.93 -6.53
CA ASN A 114 29.60 -4.48 -6.62
C ASN A 114 28.30 -4.15 -7.40
N ARG A 115 27.32 -5.04 -7.36
CA ARG A 115 26.07 -4.90 -8.12
C ARG A 115 25.10 -3.90 -7.51
N LEU A 116 25.07 -3.77 -6.19
CA LEU A 116 24.19 -2.85 -5.51
C LEU A 116 24.68 -1.40 -5.70
N GLN A 117 23.94 -0.61 -6.46
CA GLN A 117 24.28 0.79 -6.71
C GLN A 117 23.76 1.66 -5.58
N THR A 118 24.63 2.42 -4.91
CA THR A 118 24.32 3.10 -3.65
C THR A 118 24.58 4.59 -3.73
N GLY A 119 23.75 5.38 -3.03
CA GLY A 119 23.91 6.82 -2.98
C GLY A 119 22.81 7.51 -2.20
N TYR A 120 22.64 8.79 -2.48
CA TYR A 120 21.62 9.63 -1.88
C TYR A 120 20.64 10.14 -2.94
N LEU A 121 19.36 10.22 -2.56
CA LEU A 121 18.41 11.13 -3.16
C LEU A 121 18.42 12.41 -2.32
N GLN A 122 18.83 13.52 -2.90
CA GLN A 122 19.01 14.80 -2.23
C GLN A 122 17.88 15.76 -2.58
N PHE A 123 17.35 16.44 -1.59
CA PHE A 123 16.27 17.40 -1.75
C PHE A 123 16.41 18.55 -0.74
N ASN A 124 15.79 19.67 -1.04
CA ASN A 124 15.70 20.78 -0.11
C ASN A 124 14.31 20.80 0.54
N TYR A 125 14.28 21.04 1.82
CA TYR A 125 13.04 21.24 2.57
C TYR A 125 13.26 22.33 3.61
N VAL A 126 12.34 23.27 3.68
CA VAL A 126 12.32 24.34 4.68
C VAL A 126 11.00 24.23 5.42
N PRO A 127 11.00 23.97 6.72
CA PRO A 127 9.77 23.96 7.50
C PRO A 127 9.14 25.35 7.44
N SER A 128 7.86 25.43 7.09
CA SER A 128 7.17 26.71 7.04
C SER A 128 7.02 27.27 8.46
N THR A 129 7.34 28.56 8.61
CA THR A 129 7.13 29.29 9.86
C THR A 129 5.65 29.47 10.21
N ASN A 130 4.76 29.25 9.24
CA ASN A 130 3.30 29.41 9.36
C ASN A 130 2.52 28.09 9.24
N GLY A 131 3.18 26.96 9.21
CA GLY A 131 2.54 25.66 8.97
C GLY A 131 2.75 24.70 10.12
N SER A 132 2.11 23.59 9.99
CA SER A 132 1.85 22.50 10.94
C SER A 132 3.03 21.94 11.75
N VAL A 133 4.26 22.38 11.54
CA VAL A 133 5.45 21.77 12.16
C VAL A 133 5.98 22.57 13.34
N GLY A 134 5.61 23.85 13.53
CA GLY A 134 5.95 24.65 14.71
C GLY A 134 7.45 24.69 15.09
N CYS A 135 8.35 24.56 14.09
CA CYS A 135 9.78 24.53 14.35
C CYS A 135 10.34 25.91 14.68
N PRO A 136 11.32 26.02 15.60
CA PRO A 136 12.04 27.26 15.86
C PRO A 136 12.69 27.81 14.59
N SER A 137 12.76 29.13 14.46
CA SER A 137 13.35 29.81 13.29
C SER A 137 14.80 29.44 13.01
N SER A 138 15.55 29.01 14.04
CA SER A 138 16.92 28.49 13.88
C SER A 138 17.00 27.20 13.06
N ILE A 139 15.92 26.42 13.03
CA ILE A 139 15.83 25.15 12.26
C ILE A 139 15.47 25.43 10.80
N SER A 140 14.78 26.53 10.50
CA SER A 140 14.40 26.91 9.13
C SER A 140 15.58 27.14 8.16
N LEU A 141 16.81 27.22 8.68
CA LEU A 141 18.04 27.32 7.89
C LEU A 141 18.56 25.97 7.38
N ILE A 142 18.06 24.84 7.90
CA ILE A 142 18.51 23.50 7.48
C ILE A 142 17.65 23.06 6.30
N THR A 143 18.17 23.23 5.09
CA THR A 143 17.41 23.03 3.86
C THR A 143 17.77 21.75 3.10
N LYS A 144 18.96 21.18 3.34
CA LYS A 144 19.47 20.02 2.57
C LYS A 144 19.25 18.71 3.34
N HIS A 145 18.47 17.85 2.74
CA HIS A 145 18.16 16.52 3.29
C HIS A 145 18.50 15.45 2.27
N SER A 146 18.53 14.19 2.70
CA SER A 146 18.86 13.08 1.82
C SER A 146 18.22 11.78 2.33
N ASP A 147 17.61 11.04 1.43
CA ASP A 147 17.36 9.62 1.62
C ASP A 147 18.58 8.81 1.23
N ILE A 148 18.73 7.65 1.79
CA ILE A 148 19.79 6.72 1.45
C ILE A 148 19.17 5.64 0.56
N ILE A 149 19.72 5.48 -0.64
CA ILE A 149 19.17 4.55 -1.63
C ILE A 149 20.23 3.54 -2.02
N ALA A 150 19.82 2.28 -2.05
CA ALA A 150 20.55 1.19 -2.67
C ALA A 150 19.67 0.53 -3.73
N VAL A 151 20.20 0.29 -4.91
CA VAL A 151 19.45 -0.26 -6.05
C VAL A 151 20.15 -1.48 -6.60
N LEU A 152 19.46 -2.60 -6.63
CA LEU A 152 19.90 -3.83 -7.25
C LEU A 152 19.35 -3.90 -8.68
N PRO A 153 20.17 -3.70 -9.72
CA PRO A 153 19.70 -3.69 -11.11
C PRO A 153 19.13 -5.04 -11.53
N GLY A 154 17.97 -5.01 -12.18
CA GLY A 154 17.37 -6.20 -12.77
C GLY A 154 18.04 -6.64 -14.06
N SER A 155 17.84 -7.90 -14.44
CA SER A 155 18.40 -8.51 -15.66
C SER A 155 17.56 -8.26 -16.92
N GLN A 156 16.35 -7.69 -16.79
CA GLN A 156 15.45 -7.45 -17.91
C GLN A 156 15.97 -6.33 -18.83
N THR A 157 15.89 -6.55 -20.14
CA THR A 157 16.35 -5.60 -21.14
C THR A 157 15.30 -4.59 -21.56
N THR A 158 14.01 -4.98 -21.51
CA THR A 158 12.84 -4.17 -21.89
C THR A 158 11.85 -4.12 -20.72
N ASN A 159 10.94 -3.16 -20.73
CA ASN A 159 9.89 -3.01 -19.71
C ASN A 159 10.42 -3.04 -18.26
N LYS A 160 11.58 -2.40 -18.06
CA LYS A 160 12.22 -2.36 -16.75
C LYS A 160 11.30 -1.66 -15.76
N SER A 161 11.06 -2.32 -14.65
CA SER A 161 10.23 -1.78 -13.57
C SER A 161 10.95 -1.87 -12.23
N LEU A 162 10.50 -1.07 -11.27
CA LEU A 162 11.02 -1.05 -9.92
C LEU A 162 10.08 -1.76 -8.96
N ILE A 163 10.65 -2.39 -7.95
CA ILE A 163 9.99 -2.80 -6.72
C ILE A 163 10.72 -2.09 -5.58
N ILE A 164 10.00 -1.44 -4.69
CA ILE A 164 10.59 -0.60 -3.64
C ILE A 164 10.26 -1.19 -2.28
N VAL A 165 11.28 -1.32 -1.42
CA VAL A 165 11.10 -1.52 0.01
C VAL A 165 11.68 -0.33 0.74
N GLU A 166 10.92 0.21 1.68
CA GLU A 166 11.30 1.42 2.38
C GLU A 166 10.99 1.38 3.88
N GLY A 167 11.68 2.24 4.60
CA GLY A 167 11.44 2.57 6.00
C GLY A 167 12.21 3.84 6.34
N HIS A 168 11.71 4.66 7.27
CA HIS A 168 12.36 5.92 7.57
C HIS A 168 13.42 5.79 8.67
N ILE A 169 14.48 6.59 8.54
CA ILE A 169 15.61 6.62 9.48
C ILE A 169 15.42 7.67 10.57
N ASP A 170 14.69 8.71 10.27
CA ASP A 170 14.46 9.78 11.24
C ASP A 170 13.61 9.30 12.41
N SER A 171 13.71 10.04 13.49
CA SER A 171 12.98 9.80 14.72
C SER A 171 12.63 11.12 15.37
N ARG A 172 11.63 11.14 16.20
CA ARG A 172 11.27 12.32 16.97
C ARG A 172 11.03 12.03 18.43
N ASN A 173 11.04 13.05 19.21
CA ASN A 173 10.52 13.09 20.55
C ASN A 173 9.23 13.92 20.54
N ASP A 174 8.65 14.25 21.68
CA ASP A 174 7.37 14.95 21.84
C ASP A 174 7.11 16.08 20.81
N SER A 175 8.15 16.78 20.38
CA SER A 175 8.08 17.79 19.34
C SER A 175 8.68 17.31 18.01
N LEU A 176 8.03 17.64 16.92
CA LEU A 176 8.49 17.34 15.54
C LEU A 176 9.92 17.87 15.25
N CYS A 177 10.34 18.90 15.95
CA CYS A 177 11.64 19.55 15.77
C CYS A 177 12.55 19.47 16.98
N SER A 178 12.34 18.50 17.89
CA SER A 178 13.17 18.35 19.07
C SER A 178 14.53 17.73 18.72
N ILE A 179 15.58 18.56 18.79
CA ILE A 179 16.96 18.18 18.51
C ILE A 179 17.86 18.23 19.76
N ALA A 180 17.34 18.76 20.88
CA ALA A 180 18.12 18.99 22.10
C ALA A 180 18.21 17.74 23.01
N THR A 181 17.26 16.84 22.92
CA THR A 181 17.15 15.62 23.73
C THR A 181 17.30 14.37 22.88
N ASN A 182 17.52 13.23 23.51
CA ASN A 182 17.55 11.97 22.80
C ASN A 182 16.19 11.68 22.17
N ALA A 183 16.21 11.15 20.95
CA ALA A 183 15.07 10.61 20.22
C ALA A 183 15.55 9.31 19.57
N PHE A 184 15.53 8.22 20.36
CA PHE A 184 16.08 6.95 19.91
C PHE A 184 15.26 6.31 18.79
N GLY A 185 13.92 6.46 18.83
CA GLY A 185 13.02 5.99 17.78
C GLY A 185 13.31 4.55 17.35
N ILE A 186 13.35 3.61 18.31
CA ILE A 186 13.72 2.22 18.02
C ILE A 186 12.54 1.48 17.43
N GLY A 187 11.38 1.60 18.04
CA GLY A 187 10.13 1.11 17.45
C GLY A 187 9.80 1.89 16.19
N ASP A 188 9.80 3.22 16.31
CA ASP A 188 9.45 4.19 15.30
C ASP A 188 10.66 5.08 14.92
N ASN A 189 11.48 4.76 13.86
CA ASN A 189 11.33 3.56 13.04
C ASN A 189 12.71 2.96 12.72
N ALA A 190 13.55 2.73 13.75
CA ALA A 190 14.80 1.97 13.54
C ALA A 190 14.51 0.53 13.09
N THR A 191 13.35 -0.05 13.50
CA THR A 191 12.93 -1.40 13.08
C THR A 191 12.75 -1.49 11.58
N GLY A 192 12.03 -0.56 10.95
CA GLY A 192 11.87 -0.52 9.50
C GLY A 192 13.18 -0.25 8.77
N THR A 193 13.99 0.71 9.26
CA THR A 193 15.34 0.95 8.74
C THR A 193 16.20 -0.34 8.78
N ALA A 194 16.20 -1.06 9.90
CA ALA A 194 16.98 -2.29 10.06
C ALA A 194 16.50 -3.39 9.12
N LEU A 195 15.18 -3.52 8.93
CA LEU A 195 14.58 -4.45 8.00
C LEU A 195 15.03 -4.16 6.57
N VAL A 196 14.93 -2.92 6.09
CA VAL A 196 15.37 -2.52 4.74
C VAL A 196 16.86 -2.83 4.53
N MET A 197 17.70 -2.52 5.52
CA MET A 197 19.14 -2.83 5.46
C MET A 197 19.42 -4.33 5.40
N GLU A 198 18.69 -5.13 6.17
CA GLU A 198 18.82 -6.59 6.17
C GLU A 198 18.41 -7.18 4.81
N LEU A 199 17.31 -6.70 4.22
CA LEU A 199 16.91 -7.10 2.89
C LEU A 199 17.98 -6.77 1.85
N ALA A 200 18.54 -5.57 1.90
CA ALA A 200 19.63 -5.19 1.00
C ALA A 200 20.85 -6.13 1.14
N ARG A 201 21.18 -6.55 2.37
CA ARG A 201 22.27 -7.47 2.67
C ARG A 201 22.02 -8.85 2.05
N VAL A 202 20.84 -9.44 2.26
CA VAL A 202 20.59 -10.82 1.85
C VAL A 202 20.18 -10.96 0.39
N MET A 203 19.46 -9.97 -0.16
CA MET A 203 18.95 -10.04 -1.52
C MET A 203 19.98 -9.67 -2.59
N SER A 204 21.02 -8.90 -2.25
CA SER A 204 22.01 -8.39 -3.23
C SER A 204 22.82 -9.48 -3.95
N LYS A 205 22.87 -10.71 -3.45
CA LYS A 205 23.53 -11.84 -4.12
C LYS A 205 22.69 -12.50 -5.21
N TYR A 206 21.36 -12.36 -5.17
CA TYR A 206 20.44 -12.99 -6.12
C TYR A 206 20.30 -12.17 -7.41
N THR A 207 19.81 -12.79 -8.45
CA THR A 207 19.55 -12.16 -9.74
C THR A 207 18.05 -12.12 -9.99
N PHE A 208 17.52 -10.94 -10.11
CA PHE A 208 16.08 -10.70 -10.36
C PHE A 208 15.87 -10.18 -11.78
N ARG A 209 14.70 -10.41 -12.33
CA ARG A 209 14.27 -9.87 -13.61
C ARG A 209 14.06 -8.35 -13.51
N ASN A 210 13.39 -7.89 -12.45
CA ASN A 210 13.09 -6.49 -12.21
C ASN A 210 14.09 -5.88 -11.21
N THR A 211 14.20 -4.56 -11.22
CA THR A 211 15.09 -3.79 -10.34
C THR A 211 14.48 -3.66 -8.95
N ILE A 212 15.26 -3.88 -7.90
CA ILE A 212 14.84 -3.70 -6.51
C ILE A 212 15.50 -2.45 -5.92
N VAL A 213 14.71 -1.60 -5.29
CA VAL A 213 15.15 -0.38 -4.59
C VAL A 213 14.95 -0.57 -3.10
N PHE A 214 16.03 -0.38 -2.35
CA PHE A 214 16.05 -0.32 -0.90
C PHE A 214 16.20 1.14 -0.51
N SER A 215 15.14 1.74 0.04
CA SER A 215 15.13 3.16 0.41
C SER A 215 15.03 3.33 1.91
N VAL A 216 15.93 4.13 2.45
CA VAL A 216 15.92 4.54 3.85
C VAL A 216 15.63 6.04 3.86
N ASN A 217 14.37 6.37 4.09
CA ASN A 217 13.82 7.72 3.92
C ASN A 217 14.13 8.62 5.11
N THR A 218 14.09 9.93 4.89
CA THR A 218 14.33 10.96 5.92
C THR A 218 13.16 11.94 5.94
N GLY A 219 12.61 12.22 7.15
CA GLY A 219 11.57 13.22 7.34
C GLY A 219 10.16 12.67 7.16
N GLU A 220 9.96 11.40 7.48
CA GLU A 220 8.62 10.82 7.64
C GLU A 220 7.85 11.59 8.70
N GLU A 221 8.45 11.75 9.88
CA GLU A 221 7.92 12.40 11.07
C GLU A 221 7.51 13.86 10.85
N GLN A 222 8.07 14.52 9.85
CA GLN A 222 7.75 15.90 9.48
C GLN A 222 6.80 15.99 8.29
N GLY A 223 6.22 14.87 7.86
CA GLY A 223 5.20 14.80 6.83
C GLY A 223 5.61 14.07 5.55
N LEU A 224 6.26 12.92 5.66
CA LEU A 224 6.64 12.01 4.56
C LEU A 224 7.58 12.68 3.53
N ILE A 225 8.49 13.54 3.98
CA ILE A 225 9.23 14.46 3.10
C ILE A 225 10.13 13.70 2.13
N GLY A 226 10.90 12.71 2.63
CA GLY A 226 11.78 11.88 1.80
C GLY A 226 11.00 10.99 0.85
N ALA A 227 10.00 10.29 1.35
CA ALA A 227 9.16 9.43 0.51
C ALA A 227 8.47 10.22 -0.62
N LYS A 228 7.95 11.43 -0.33
CA LYS A 228 7.42 12.32 -1.35
C LYS A 228 8.49 12.77 -2.35
N ALA A 229 9.71 13.02 -1.88
CA ALA A 229 10.82 13.35 -2.78
C ALA A 229 11.15 12.18 -3.72
N LEU A 230 11.20 10.96 -3.21
CA LEU A 230 11.43 9.76 -4.02
C LEU A 230 10.28 9.51 -5.00
N ALA A 231 9.04 9.52 -4.52
CA ALA A 231 7.86 9.29 -5.35
C ALA A 231 7.77 10.32 -6.50
N ASN A 232 7.94 11.60 -6.21
CA ASN A 232 7.93 12.67 -7.20
C ASN A 232 9.11 12.59 -8.18
N TYR A 233 10.31 12.17 -7.71
CA TYR A 233 11.45 11.95 -8.60
C TYR A 233 11.15 10.85 -9.62
N LEU A 234 10.59 9.73 -9.17
CA LEU A 234 10.29 8.59 -10.03
C LEU A 234 9.13 8.89 -10.98
N ASP A 235 8.09 9.55 -10.51
CA ASP A 235 6.94 9.98 -11.32
C ASP A 235 7.36 10.96 -12.42
N GLY A 236 8.17 11.96 -12.08
CA GLY A 236 8.72 12.92 -13.04
C GLY A 236 9.63 12.30 -14.12
N GLN A 237 10.04 11.03 -13.97
CA GLN A 237 10.80 10.28 -14.97
C GLN A 237 9.95 9.21 -15.68
N ASN A 238 8.65 9.12 -15.39
CA ASN A 238 7.72 8.10 -15.90
C ASN A 238 8.21 6.66 -15.65
N ILE A 239 8.72 6.39 -14.45
CA ILE A 239 9.25 5.07 -14.10
C ILE A 239 8.11 4.17 -13.65
N LEU A 240 8.05 2.97 -14.21
CA LEU A 240 7.09 1.95 -13.81
C LEU A 240 7.48 1.36 -12.46
N ILE A 241 6.58 1.46 -11.47
CA ILE A 241 6.73 0.85 -10.14
C ILE A 241 5.67 -0.24 -10.00
N LYS A 242 6.10 -1.49 -9.79
CA LYS A 242 5.18 -2.62 -9.58
C LYS A 242 4.57 -2.60 -8.17
N ALA A 243 5.41 -2.35 -7.15
CA ALA A 243 4.95 -2.31 -5.77
C ALA A 243 5.90 -1.53 -4.87
N VAL A 244 5.36 -0.98 -3.78
CA VAL A 244 6.09 -0.32 -2.69
C VAL A 244 5.68 -0.98 -1.37
N ASN A 245 6.67 -1.49 -0.62
CA ASN A 245 6.50 -2.01 0.72
C ASN A 245 7.11 -1.03 1.73
N ASN A 246 6.28 -0.27 2.39
CA ASN A 246 6.70 0.55 3.53
C ASN A 246 6.70 -0.28 4.81
N ASN A 247 7.80 -0.24 5.56
CA ASN A 247 7.97 -0.93 6.84
C ASN A 247 8.10 0.11 7.94
N ASP A 248 7.07 0.22 8.74
CA ASP A 248 6.99 1.26 9.75
C ASP A 248 6.37 0.70 11.02
N VAL A 249 7.15 0.75 12.12
CA VAL A 249 6.89 0.10 13.40
C VAL A 249 6.68 -1.41 13.26
N SER A 250 7.75 -2.14 12.96
CA SER A 250 7.67 -3.56 12.52
C SER A 250 8.19 -4.57 13.55
N GLY A 251 8.61 -4.17 14.75
CA GLY A 251 9.36 -5.04 15.67
C GLY A 251 8.74 -5.26 17.05
N GLY A 252 7.72 -4.52 17.45
CA GLY A 252 7.08 -4.66 18.76
C GLY A 252 5.99 -5.73 18.78
N ILE A 253 5.79 -6.33 19.95
CA ILE A 253 4.80 -7.38 20.16
C ILE A 253 3.77 -7.06 21.24
N PHE A 254 3.89 -5.89 21.89
CA PHE A 254 3.04 -5.50 23.01
C PHE A 254 1.94 -4.54 22.59
N CYS A 255 0.73 -4.76 23.16
CA CYS A 255 -0.34 -3.80 23.16
C CYS A 255 -0.10 -2.76 24.26
N GLY A 256 0.14 -1.51 23.87
CA GLY A 256 0.31 -0.38 24.79
C GLY A 256 -1.02 0.21 25.28
N HIS A 257 -0.93 1.29 26.07
CA HIS A 257 -2.12 1.99 26.57
C HIS A 257 -2.90 2.73 25.49
N THR A 258 -2.21 3.25 24.48
CA THR A 258 -2.79 3.98 23.36
C THR A 258 -2.68 3.21 22.05
N ALA A 259 -2.39 1.90 22.14
CA ALA A 259 -2.27 1.05 20.96
C ALA A 259 -3.51 1.15 20.07
N SER A 260 -3.29 1.34 18.79
CA SER A 260 -4.36 1.64 17.85
C SER A 260 -5.09 0.38 17.40
N ALA A 261 -6.42 0.50 17.33
CA ALA A 261 -7.26 -0.47 16.65
C ALA A 261 -6.96 -0.46 15.12
N PRO A 262 -7.26 -1.57 14.40
CA PRO A 262 -7.79 -2.83 14.94
C PRO A 262 -6.70 -3.73 15.51
N GLY A 263 -7.09 -4.66 16.38
CA GLY A 263 -6.26 -5.78 16.76
C GLY A 263 -5.74 -5.80 18.22
N CYS A 264 -5.83 -4.68 18.96
CA CYS A 264 -5.38 -4.63 20.35
C CYS A 264 -6.51 -5.00 21.33
N PRO A 265 -6.44 -6.16 22.00
CA PRO A 265 -7.49 -6.60 22.93
C PRO A 265 -7.39 -5.93 24.30
N GLY A 266 -6.24 -5.38 24.69
CA GLY A 266 -6.02 -4.70 25.95
C GLY A 266 -4.55 -4.56 26.31
N TYR A 267 -4.26 -3.62 27.20
CA TYR A 267 -2.89 -3.31 27.65
C TYR A 267 -2.13 -4.56 28.13
N GLY A 268 -0.92 -4.71 27.63
CA GLY A 268 -0.02 -5.81 27.96
C GLY A 268 -0.26 -7.10 27.19
N ALA A 269 -1.28 -7.16 26.32
CA ALA A 269 -1.44 -8.30 25.42
C ALA A 269 -0.23 -8.43 24.49
N ILE A 270 0.13 -9.67 24.17
CA ILE A 270 1.30 -10.00 23.33
C ILE A 270 0.82 -10.70 22.08
N ASP A 271 1.31 -10.26 20.94
CA ASP A 271 1.18 -10.96 19.67
C ASP A 271 2.50 -10.88 18.88
N SER A 272 3.07 -12.04 18.61
CA SER A 272 4.30 -12.19 17.82
C SER A 272 4.08 -12.99 16.53
N THR A 273 2.84 -13.23 16.17
CA THR A 273 2.45 -14.07 15.02
C THR A 273 1.67 -13.33 13.94
N ASP A 274 1.03 -12.23 14.28
CA ASP A 274 0.29 -11.41 13.33
C ASP A 274 1.13 -10.24 12.81
N ILE A 275 0.96 -9.89 11.54
CA ILE A 275 1.43 -8.63 10.94
C ILE A 275 0.27 -7.97 10.22
N ARG A 276 0.10 -6.67 10.42
CA ARG A 276 -0.94 -5.88 9.73
C ARG A 276 -0.39 -5.28 8.45
N VAL A 277 -1.18 -5.35 7.37
CA VAL A 277 -0.87 -4.74 6.09
C VAL A 277 -1.96 -3.74 5.76
N PHE A 278 -1.61 -2.46 5.85
CA PHE A 278 -2.46 -1.34 5.52
C PHE A 278 -2.26 -0.91 4.07
N SER A 279 -3.31 -0.43 3.42
CA SER A 279 -3.24 0.05 2.04
C SER A 279 -4.48 0.83 1.64
N LEU A 280 -4.32 1.74 0.67
CA LEU A 280 -5.39 2.59 0.16
C LEU A 280 -6.48 1.79 -0.55
N GLY A 281 -7.68 2.32 -0.49
CA GLY A 281 -8.81 1.98 -1.35
C GLY A 281 -9.65 0.81 -0.85
N SER A 282 -10.67 0.54 -1.65
CA SER A 282 -11.60 -0.57 -1.41
C SER A 282 -10.98 -1.93 -1.62
N PHE A 283 -11.71 -2.99 -1.25
CA PHE A 283 -11.25 -4.37 -1.38
C PHE A 283 -10.75 -4.77 -2.78
N ASN A 284 -11.19 -4.09 -3.84
CA ASN A 284 -10.73 -4.32 -5.22
C ASN A 284 -9.62 -3.38 -5.69
N SER A 285 -9.02 -2.59 -4.80
CA SER A 285 -7.91 -1.72 -5.18
C SER A 285 -6.65 -2.51 -5.53
N PRO A 286 -5.77 -1.96 -6.38
CA PRO A 286 -4.46 -2.58 -6.66
C PRO A 286 -3.63 -2.79 -5.41
N HIS A 287 -3.73 -1.88 -4.45
CA HIS A 287 -3.03 -1.96 -3.16
C HIS A 287 -3.47 -3.19 -2.34
N LYS A 288 -4.80 -3.42 -2.21
CA LYS A 288 -5.32 -4.61 -1.53
C LYS A 288 -4.96 -5.89 -2.27
N GLN A 289 -4.91 -5.83 -3.60
CA GLN A 289 -4.52 -6.97 -4.41
C GLN A 289 -3.05 -7.32 -4.23
N TRP A 290 -2.17 -6.31 -4.10
CA TRP A 290 -0.78 -6.53 -3.74
C TRP A 290 -0.65 -7.19 -2.35
N ALA A 291 -1.42 -6.72 -1.36
CA ALA A 291 -1.44 -7.34 -0.03
C ALA A 291 -1.88 -8.82 -0.07
N ARG A 292 -2.83 -9.19 -0.95
CA ARG A 292 -3.23 -10.59 -1.17
C ARG A 292 -2.13 -11.41 -1.84
N TYR A 293 -1.43 -10.82 -2.81
CA TYR A 293 -0.27 -11.44 -3.43
C TYR A 293 0.81 -11.77 -2.38
N VAL A 294 1.16 -10.81 -1.54
CA VAL A 294 2.10 -11.03 -0.42
C VAL A 294 1.67 -12.21 0.47
N LYS A 295 0.38 -12.26 0.81
CA LYS A 295 -0.17 -13.33 1.65
C LYS A 295 -0.17 -14.68 0.94
N LEU A 296 -0.46 -14.72 -0.37
CA LEU A 296 -0.42 -15.93 -1.18
C LEU A 296 0.99 -16.48 -1.27
N GLU A 297 1.97 -15.64 -1.63
CA GLU A 297 3.37 -16.03 -1.75
C GLU A 297 3.93 -16.56 -0.42
N TYR A 298 3.62 -15.89 0.68
CA TYR A 298 3.98 -16.40 2.00
C TYR A 298 3.37 -17.77 2.29
N LYS A 299 2.08 -17.95 1.99
CA LYS A 299 1.35 -19.21 2.22
C LYS A 299 1.92 -20.36 1.40
N GLU A 300 2.26 -20.10 0.14
CA GLU A 300 2.70 -21.14 -0.79
C GLU A 300 4.19 -21.45 -0.66
N GLN A 301 5.04 -20.44 -0.47
CA GLN A 301 6.50 -20.60 -0.46
C GLN A 301 7.10 -20.82 0.93
N LEU A 302 6.56 -20.20 1.97
CA LEU A 302 7.25 -20.13 3.26
C LEU A 302 6.51 -20.79 4.43
N ARG A 303 5.19 -20.77 4.45
CA ARG A 303 4.41 -21.14 5.64
C ARG A 303 4.76 -22.53 6.19
N ASN A 304 5.06 -23.47 5.31
CA ASN A 304 5.40 -24.85 5.68
C ASN A 304 6.89 -25.04 6.03
N LEU A 305 7.72 -24.04 5.77
CA LEU A 305 9.16 -24.07 6.03
C LEU A 305 9.53 -23.40 7.35
N VAL A 306 8.73 -22.45 7.81
CA VAL A 306 8.99 -21.68 9.03
C VAL A 306 8.55 -22.42 10.28
N THR A 307 9.28 -22.27 11.38
CA THR A 307 8.94 -22.88 12.68
C THR A 307 7.78 -22.15 13.38
N VAL A 308 7.66 -20.84 13.16
CA VAL A 308 6.57 -20.01 13.70
C VAL A 308 5.84 -19.35 12.53
N PRO A 309 4.72 -19.92 12.10
CA PRO A 309 3.93 -19.34 11.03
C PRO A 309 3.36 -17.98 11.40
N MET A 310 3.42 -17.05 10.44
CA MET A 310 2.83 -15.71 10.57
C MET A 310 1.45 -15.66 9.94
N ASN A 311 0.59 -14.80 10.47
CA ASN A 311 -0.71 -14.46 9.91
C ASN A 311 -0.65 -13.02 9.36
N ILE A 312 -0.85 -12.87 8.06
CA ILE A 312 -0.85 -11.57 7.38
C ILE A 312 -2.27 -11.05 7.36
N GLN A 313 -2.52 -9.99 8.13
CA GLN A 313 -3.83 -9.36 8.27
C GLN A 313 -3.96 -8.18 7.31
N ILE A 314 -4.73 -8.34 6.25
CA ILE A 314 -5.05 -7.25 5.30
C ILE A 314 -6.07 -6.32 5.95
N GLN A 315 -5.65 -5.10 6.25
CA GLN A 315 -6.49 -4.11 6.90
C GLN A 315 -7.43 -3.42 5.90
N GLN A 316 -8.61 -3.01 6.37
CA GLN A 316 -9.59 -2.32 5.53
C GLN A 316 -9.14 -0.90 5.18
N ASN A 317 -8.64 -0.17 6.16
CA ASN A 317 -8.23 1.22 6.02
C ASN A 317 -6.84 1.35 5.40
N GLU A 318 -6.53 2.52 4.86
CA GLU A 318 -5.19 2.87 4.36
C GLU A 318 -4.15 2.91 5.48
N ASP A 319 -4.55 3.41 6.64
CA ASP A 319 -3.77 3.42 7.87
C ASP A 319 -4.71 3.52 9.10
N ARG A 320 -4.14 3.64 10.29
CA ARG A 320 -4.87 3.93 11.52
C ARG A 320 -5.48 5.34 11.47
N THR A 321 -6.54 5.57 12.22
CA THR A 321 -7.16 6.89 12.34
C THR A 321 -6.16 7.93 12.87
N GLY A 322 -5.94 8.99 12.10
CA GLY A 322 -5.03 10.09 12.44
C GLY A 322 -3.54 9.74 12.36
N ARG A 323 -3.19 8.63 11.70
CA ARG A 323 -1.83 8.19 11.45
C ARG A 323 -1.59 8.01 9.95
N GLY A 324 -0.34 7.87 9.57
CA GLY A 324 0.10 7.64 8.21
C GLY A 324 1.43 6.91 8.15
N GLY A 325 2.01 6.84 6.97
CA GLY A 325 3.33 6.31 6.72
C GLY A 325 3.76 6.58 5.29
N ASP A 326 5.00 6.30 4.96
CA ASP A 326 5.65 6.66 3.69
C ASP A 326 4.94 6.08 2.44
N HIS A 327 4.19 4.98 2.55
CA HIS A 327 3.36 4.45 1.46
C HIS A 327 2.34 5.46 0.91
N GLN A 328 1.89 6.42 1.73
CA GLN A 328 0.96 7.46 1.35
C GLN A 328 1.58 8.54 0.43
N ALA A 329 2.91 8.53 0.28
CA ALA A 329 3.56 9.39 -0.71
C ALA A 329 3.38 8.87 -2.15
N PHE A 330 3.16 7.56 -2.32
CA PHE A 330 3.07 6.88 -3.61
C PHE A 330 1.63 6.72 -4.10
N SER A 331 0.68 6.51 -3.19
CA SER A 331 -0.73 6.25 -3.51
C SER A 331 -1.38 7.36 -4.35
N PRO A 332 -1.17 8.67 -4.09
CA PRO A 332 -1.75 9.74 -4.90
C PRO A 332 -1.21 9.80 -6.34
N LEU A 333 -0.04 9.20 -6.59
CA LEU A 333 0.57 9.08 -7.91
C LEU A 333 0.17 7.77 -8.63
N ASN A 334 -0.82 7.04 -8.09
CA ASN A 334 -1.31 5.77 -8.60
C ASN A 334 -0.29 4.61 -8.55
N TYR A 335 0.74 4.70 -7.73
CA TYR A 335 1.64 3.60 -7.47
C TYR A 335 1.08 2.68 -6.39
N THR A 336 1.14 1.37 -6.62
CA THR A 336 0.70 0.36 -5.66
C THR A 336 1.62 0.36 -4.45
N ALA A 337 1.10 0.73 -3.29
CA ALA A 337 1.87 0.84 -2.05
C ALA A 337 1.11 0.28 -0.87
N VAL A 338 1.82 -0.37 0.05
CA VAL A 338 1.28 -0.91 1.30
C VAL A 338 2.22 -0.61 2.46
N ARG A 339 1.67 -0.54 3.67
CA ARG A 339 2.43 -0.44 4.92
C ARG A 339 2.34 -1.74 5.70
N PHE A 340 3.49 -2.27 6.05
CA PHE A 340 3.65 -3.35 7.02
C PHE A 340 3.91 -2.76 8.39
N THR A 341 3.14 -3.20 9.37
CA THR A 341 3.32 -2.79 10.75
C THR A 341 2.99 -3.93 11.70
N GLN A 342 3.55 -3.91 12.90
CA GLN A 342 3.33 -4.94 13.93
C GLN A 342 1.85 -5.09 14.30
N ALA A 343 1.50 -6.25 14.88
CA ALA A 343 0.12 -6.57 15.26
C ALA A 343 -0.45 -5.55 16.25
N TYR A 344 0.31 -5.22 17.29
CA TYR A 344 -0.04 -4.24 18.30
C TYR A 344 0.98 -3.12 18.29
N GLU A 345 0.56 -1.97 17.89
CA GLU A 345 1.41 -0.80 17.79
C GLU A 345 1.20 0.06 19.02
N ASP A 346 2.28 0.38 19.71
CA ASP A 346 2.24 1.36 20.80
C ASP A 346 1.71 2.70 20.24
N GLY A 347 0.91 3.39 21.03
CA GLY A 347 0.37 4.66 20.60
C GLY A 347 1.34 5.81 20.77
N ASP A 348 0.84 7.02 20.50
CA ASP A 348 1.62 8.25 20.63
C ASP A 348 1.83 8.63 22.11
N GLY A 349 3.03 8.46 22.60
CA GLY A 349 3.43 8.82 23.95
C GLY A 349 3.45 10.33 24.23
N SER A 350 3.33 11.18 23.21
CA SER A 350 3.31 12.63 23.34
C SER A 350 1.95 13.21 23.79
N ASN A 351 0.88 12.42 23.75
CA ASN A 351 -0.49 12.88 24.03
C ASN A 351 -0.81 13.12 25.53
N GLY A 352 0.19 13.25 26.36
CA GLY A 352 0.02 13.64 27.75
C GLY A 352 0.89 12.85 28.72
N SER A 353 1.12 13.41 29.90
CA SER A 353 2.00 12.86 30.92
C SER A 353 1.55 11.53 31.54
N THR A 354 0.30 11.13 31.31
CA THR A 354 -0.29 9.89 31.79
C THR A 354 -0.05 8.69 30.88
N TYR A 355 0.26 8.94 29.61
CA TYR A 355 0.56 7.87 28.66
C TYR A 355 1.92 7.23 28.92
N LYS A 356 1.94 5.93 28.82
CA LYS A 356 3.14 5.11 29.07
C LYS A 356 3.64 4.38 27.83
N ASP A 357 3.02 4.64 26.70
CA ASP A 357 3.45 4.14 25.40
C ASP A 357 4.74 4.83 24.95
N ARG A 358 5.39 4.27 23.94
CA ARG A 358 6.77 4.63 23.63
C ARG A 358 6.94 5.49 22.40
N GLN A 359 6.09 5.33 21.38
CA GLN A 359 6.25 6.11 20.12
C GLN A 359 6.29 7.62 20.40
N HIS A 360 7.09 8.33 19.63
CA HIS A 360 7.28 9.76 19.71
C HIS A 360 7.69 10.26 21.10
N ASN A 361 8.47 9.45 21.83
CA ASN A 361 8.90 9.75 23.17
C ASN A 361 10.32 9.23 23.41
N ILE A 362 11.04 9.83 24.37
CA ILE A 362 12.37 9.38 24.79
C ILE A 362 12.40 7.90 25.22
N ARG A 363 11.25 7.33 25.59
CA ARG A 363 11.09 5.94 25.99
C ARG A 363 11.02 4.96 24.80
N ASP A 364 10.97 5.45 23.54
CA ASP A 364 11.15 4.60 22.37
C ASP A 364 12.63 4.21 22.23
N SER A 365 13.07 3.40 23.18
CA SER A 365 14.43 2.90 23.34
C SER A 365 14.48 1.39 23.09
N LEU A 366 15.68 0.80 23.10
CA LEU A 366 15.86 -0.63 22.89
C LEU A 366 15.17 -1.50 23.94
N GLY A 367 15.17 -1.07 25.21
CA GLY A 367 14.66 -1.87 26.29
C GLY A 367 14.75 -1.19 27.65
N LEU A 368 14.70 -1.99 28.68
CA LEU A 368 14.88 -1.59 30.08
C LEU A 368 16.24 -2.10 30.59
N ASP A 369 17.05 -1.18 31.03
CA ASP A 369 18.23 -1.42 31.84
C ASP A 369 17.83 -1.20 33.33
N LYS A 370 17.52 -2.28 34.05
CA LYS A 370 16.97 -2.22 35.41
C LYS A 370 18.04 -2.02 36.46
N ASN A 371 19.26 -2.45 36.17
CA ASN A 371 20.39 -2.43 37.07
C ASN A 371 21.35 -1.26 36.81
N ASN A 372 21.11 -0.46 35.73
CA ASN A 372 21.92 0.66 35.30
C ASN A 372 23.37 0.29 34.94
N ASP A 373 23.59 -0.89 34.38
CA ASP A 373 24.93 -1.32 33.94
C ASP A 373 25.22 -0.96 32.46
N GLY A 374 24.25 -0.33 31.78
CA GLY A 374 24.32 0.08 30.38
C GLY A 374 23.89 -1.01 29.41
N ILE A 375 23.41 -2.16 29.89
CA ILE A 375 22.90 -3.28 29.12
C ILE A 375 21.40 -3.44 29.40
N GLU A 376 20.58 -3.57 28.35
CA GLU A 376 19.15 -3.80 28.54
C GLU A 376 18.85 -5.21 29.04
N ASP A 377 18.24 -5.31 30.25
CA ASP A 377 17.74 -6.58 30.83
C ASP A 377 16.55 -7.17 30.04
N SER A 378 15.82 -6.33 29.36
CA SER A 378 14.71 -6.75 28.48
C SER A 378 14.59 -5.82 27.29
N LEU A 379 14.30 -6.38 26.12
CA LEU A 379 14.11 -5.62 24.90
C LEU A 379 12.62 -5.34 24.66
N TYR A 380 12.31 -4.16 24.13
CA TYR A 380 10.97 -3.80 23.67
C TYR A 380 10.68 -4.32 22.25
N VAL A 381 11.73 -4.58 21.46
CA VAL A 381 11.65 -5.16 20.13
C VAL A 381 11.96 -6.65 20.20
N ASP A 382 11.07 -7.48 19.68
CA ASP A 382 11.34 -8.90 19.44
C ASP A 382 12.03 -9.04 18.07
N VAL A 383 13.33 -9.30 18.09
CA VAL A 383 14.13 -9.40 16.87
C VAL A 383 13.80 -10.63 16.03
N ASN A 384 13.26 -11.71 16.65
CA ASN A 384 12.79 -12.87 15.88
C ASN A 384 11.48 -12.56 15.15
N TYR A 385 10.59 -11.79 15.78
CA TYR A 385 9.39 -11.29 15.14
C TYR A 385 9.76 -10.34 13.98
N LEU A 386 10.68 -9.41 14.20
CA LEU A 386 11.19 -8.51 13.16
C LEU A 386 11.81 -9.29 11.99
N ALA A 387 12.57 -10.37 12.26
CA ALA A 387 13.14 -11.22 11.23
C ALA A 387 12.05 -11.95 10.41
N ARG A 388 10.97 -12.41 11.05
CA ARG A 388 9.82 -13.00 10.33
C ARG A 388 9.12 -11.98 9.44
N ASN A 389 8.98 -10.74 9.90
CA ASN A 389 8.43 -9.64 9.08
C ASN A 389 9.36 -9.31 7.91
N ALA A 390 10.68 -9.30 8.13
CA ALA A 390 11.67 -9.13 7.07
C ALA A 390 11.56 -10.26 6.02
N LEU A 391 11.37 -11.50 6.45
CA LEU A 391 11.23 -12.65 5.56
C LEU A 391 9.98 -12.55 4.66
N ILE A 392 8.83 -12.12 5.22
CA ILE A 392 7.60 -11.88 4.44
C ILE A 392 7.85 -10.82 3.36
N ASN A 393 8.47 -9.71 3.73
CA ASN A 393 8.82 -8.64 2.79
C ASN A 393 9.79 -9.15 1.71
N ALA A 394 10.90 -9.77 2.10
CA ALA A 394 11.91 -10.28 1.18
C ALA A 394 11.34 -11.26 0.16
N ASN A 395 10.51 -12.22 0.62
CA ASN A 395 9.91 -13.23 -0.25
C ASN A 395 8.96 -12.60 -1.27
N SER A 396 8.03 -11.76 -0.84
CA SER A 396 7.07 -11.11 -1.75
C SER A 396 7.78 -10.25 -2.79
N MET A 397 8.82 -9.51 -2.38
CA MET A 397 9.63 -8.72 -3.29
C MET A 397 10.45 -9.57 -4.25
N ALA A 398 11.02 -10.68 -3.77
CA ALA A 398 11.77 -11.60 -4.61
C ALA A 398 10.87 -12.23 -5.68
N MET A 399 9.71 -12.75 -5.30
CA MET A 399 8.78 -13.42 -6.23
C MET A 399 8.28 -12.45 -7.31
N VAL A 400 7.82 -11.25 -6.94
CA VAL A 400 7.36 -10.26 -7.93
C VAL A 400 8.52 -9.72 -8.78
N ALA A 401 9.75 -9.69 -8.25
CA ALA A 401 10.92 -9.26 -9.00
C ALA A 401 11.40 -10.32 -9.99
N LEU A 402 11.19 -11.60 -9.71
CA LEU A 402 11.44 -12.71 -10.64
C LEU A 402 10.32 -12.84 -11.67
N GLY A 403 9.08 -12.62 -11.26
CA GLY A 403 7.88 -12.89 -12.03
C GLY A 403 7.78 -12.14 -13.35
N PRO A 404 7.03 -12.70 -14.32
CA PRO A 404 6.77 -12.07 -15.60
C PRO A 404 5.94 -10.77 -15.48
N ASP A 405 5.69 -10.13 -16.61
CA ASP A 405 4.85 -8.94 -16.64
C ASP A 405 3.38 -9.32 -16.40
N THR A 406 2.63 -8.41 -15.78
CA THR A 406 1.20 -8.57 -15.49
C THR A 406 0.42 -8.75 -16.79
N ILE A 407 -0.55 -9.64 -16.76
CA ILE A 407 -1.44 -9.96 -17.87
C ILE A 407 -2.82 -9.33 -17.68
N THR A 408 -3.65 -9.43 -18.72
CA THR A 408 -5.10 -9.18 -18.62
C THR A 408 -5.88 -10.48 -18.75
N VAL A 409 -7.04 -10.56 -18.11
CA VAL A 409 -7.99 -11.66 -18.25
C VAL A 409 -9.31 -11.12 -18.76
N ASN A 410 -9.95 -11.85 -19.68
CA ASN A 410 -11.28 -11.53 -20.16
C ASN A 410 -12.24 -12.66 -19.75
N PRO A 411 -12.99 -12.48 -18.65
CA PRO A 411 -13.94 -13.47 -18.19
C PRO A 411 -15.28 -13.34 -18.92
N ALA A 412 -15.89 -14.46 -19.28
CA ALA A 412 -17.24 -14.51 -19.86
C ALA A 412 -18.08 -15.59 -19.17
N ILE A 413 -19.33 -15.27 -18.86
CA ILE A 413 -20.28 -16.20 -18.23
C ILE A 413 -20.66 -17.27 -19.23
N ILE A 414 -20.60 -18.55 -18.81
CA ILE A 414 -21.13 -19.70 -19.57
C ILE A 414 -22.42 -20.19 -18.91
N THR A 415 -22.39 -20.41 -17.60
CA THR A 415 -23.56 -20.80 -16.80
C THR A 415 -23.49 -20.10 -15.44
N ALA A 416 -24.45 -20.34 -14.56
CA ALA A 416 -24.55 -19.68 -13.25
C ALA A 416 -23.23 -19.60 -12.46
N ASN A 417 -22.39 -20.64 -12.50
CA ASN A 417 -21.12 -20.71 -11.77
C ASN A 417 -19.93 -21.15 -12.63
N ARG A 418 -20.07 -21.15 -13.97
CA ARG A 418 -19.00 -21.50 -14.90
C ARG A 418 -18.67 -20.30 -15.78
N PHE A 419 -17.39 -19.96 -15.83
CA PHE A 419 -16.88 -18.79 -16.54
C PHE A 419 -15.75 -19.22 -17.47
N ARG A 420 -15.85 -18.81 -18.73
CA ARG A 420 -14.71 -18.86 -19.65
C ARG A 420 -13.76 -17.76 -19.29
N VAL A 421 -12.48 -18.06 -19.18
CA VAL A 421 -11.40 -17.10 -18.95
C VAL A 421 -10.45 -17.14 -20.14
N GLN A 422 -10.09 -15.96 -20.65
CA GLN A 422 -9.12 -15.81 -21.73
C GLN A 422 -8.01 -14.86 -21.30
N PHE A 423 -6.76 -15.27 -21.44
CA PHE A 423 -5.60 -14.54 -20.99
C PHE A 423 -4.89 -13.81 -22.14
N THR A 424 -4.40 -12.60 -21.88
CA THR A 424 -3.66 -11.79 -22.84
C THR A 424 -2.47 -11.13 -22.13
N PRO A 425 -1.22 -11.31 -22.63
CA PRO A 425 -0.87 -12.13 -23.81
C PRO A 425 -1.07 -13.63 -23.56
N ALA A 426 -1.26 -14.37 -24.62
CA ALA A 426 -1.27 -15.83 -24.63
C ALA A 426 0.16 -16.38 -24.61
N GLY A 427 0.31 -17.68 -24.26
CA GLY A 427 1.57 -18.40 -24.42
C GLY A 427 2.40 -18.57 -23.15
N ALA A 428 1.91 -18.10 -21.97
CA ALA A 428 2.53 -18.49 -20.71
C ALA A 428 2.35 -20.01 -20.45
N PRO A 429 3.32 -20.69 -19.80
CA PRO A 429 3.23 -22.10 -19.45
C PRO A 429 2.01 -22.43 -18.59
N ALA A 430 1.66 -21.53 -17.69
CA ALA A 430 0.44 -21.61 -16.90
C ALA A 430 -0.10 -20.21 -16.55
N TYR A 431 -1.33 -20.18 -16.05
CA TYR A 431 -1.99 -18.99 -15.51
C TYR A 431 -2.61 -19.33 -14.17
N ARG A 432 -2.64 -18.35 -13.28
CA ARG A 432 -3.37 -18.42 -12.02
C ARG A 432 -4.63 -17.58 -12.13
N VAL A 433 -5.75 -18.09 -11.65
CA VAL A 433 -7.02 -17.36 -11.59
C VAL A 433 -7.49 -17.31 -10.16
N ALA A 434 -7.40 -16.16 -9.57
CA ALA A 434 -7.84 -15.91 -8.20
C ALA A 434 -9.29 -15.42 -8.20
N VAL A 435 -10.10 -15.99 -7.33
CA VAL A 435 -11.48 -15.54 -7.09
C VAL A 435 -11.72 -15.32 -5.62
N ARG A 436 -12.53 -14.32 -5.31
CA ARG A 436 -12.98 -14.02 -3.95
C ARG A 436 -14.40 -13.47 -3.92
N SER A 437 -15.09 -13.70 -2.84
CA SER A 437 -16.31 -13.02 -2.46
C SER A 437 -16.01 -11.61 -1.91
N ALA A 438 -16.88 -11.03 -1.12
CA ALA A 438 -16.67 -9.70 -0.51
C ALA A 438 -15.66 -9.71 0.66
N THR A 439 -14.85 -10.76 0.80
CA THR A 439 -13.82 -10.87 1.84
C THR A 439 -12.51 -10.20 1.45
N ASN A 440 -11.62 -10.00 2.41
CA ASN A 440 -10.31 -9.42 2.16
C ASN A 440 -9.35 -10.38 1.42
N ASP A 441 -9.54 -11.70 1.58
CA ASP A 441 -8.65 -12.73 1.03
C ASP A 441 -9.21 -13.34 -0.24
N TRP A 442 -8.34 -13.96 -1.03
CA TRP A 442 -8.78 -14.85 -2.10
C TRP A 442 -9.34 -16.14 -1.52
N ASP A 443 -10.55 -16.51 -1.94
CA ASP A 443 -11.21 -17.72 -1.49
C ASP A 443 -10.60 -18.95 -2.18
N THR A 444 -10.23 -18.82 -3.45
CA THR A 444 -9.64 -19.88 -4.27
C THR A 444 -8.72 -19.30 -5.35
N VAL A 445 -7.61 -19.99 -5.58
CA VAL A 445 -6.72 -19.72 -6.71
C VAL A 445 -6.61 -20.98 -7.56
N TYR A 446 -7.05 -20.91 -8.82
CA TYR A 446 -6.98 -22.00 -9.79
C TYR A 446 -5.70 -21.89 -10.61
N THR A 447 -5.18 -23.04 -11.06
CA THR A 447 -4.09 -23.11 -12.05
C THR A 447 -4.62 -23.62 -13.37
N VAL A 448 -4.34 -22.89 -14.46
CA VAL A 448 -4.67 -23.26 -15.84
C VAL A 448 -3.36 -23.50 -16.58
N THR A 449 -3.05 -24.75 -16.91
CA THR A 449 -1.77 -25.14 -17.52
C THR A 449 -1.91 -25.35 -19.02
N GLY A 450 -0.96 -24.79 -19.80
CA GLY A 450 -0.82 -25.01 -21.24
C GLY A 450 -1.96 -24.48 -22.12
N LYS A 451 -2.82 -23.61 -21.58
CA LYS A 451 -3.99 -23.06 -22.30
C LYS A 451 -4.11 -21.57 -22.07
N SER A 452 -4.34 -20.81 -23.11
CA SER A 452 -4.67 -19.37 -23.05
C SER A 452 -6.17 -19.09 -22.87
N VAL A 453 -7.00 -20.12 -22.94
CA VAL A 453 -8.45 -20.08 -22.70
C VAL A 453 -8.86 -21.33 -21.95
N ASP A 454 -9.61 -21.17 -20.87
CA ASP A 454 -10.17 -22.31 -20.12
C ASP A 454 -11.54 -21.95 -19.51
N THR A 455 -12.18 -22.93 -18.90
CA THR A 455 -13.44 -22.75 -18.17
C THR A 455 -13.22 -23.10 -16.70
N ILE A 456 -13.39 -22.11 -15.83
CA ILE A 456 -13.34 -22.31 -14.38
C ILE A 456 -14.75 -22.43 -13.81
N ARG A 457 -14.89 -23.18 -12.72
CA ARG A 457 -16.10 -23.25 -11.90
C ARG A 457 -15.84 -22.56 -10.57
N VAL A 458 -16.54 -21.44 -10.32
CA VAL A 458 -16.39 -20.71 -9.06
C VAL A 458 -17.20 -21.38 -7.93
N PRO A 459 -16.74 -21.28 -6.65
CA PRO A 459 -17.35 -21.99 -5.52
C PRO A 459 -18.57 -21.26 -4.94
N TYR A 460 -19.16 -20.32 -5.70
CA TYR A 460 -20.26 -19.49 -5.22
C TYR A 460 -21.61 -20.00 -5.68
N GLY A 461 -22.63 -19.81 -4.82
CA GLY A 461 -24.03 -20.04 -5.15
C GLY A 461 -24.58 -19.04 -6.16
N THR A 462 -25.84 -19.18 -6.52
CA THR A 462 -26.54 -18.24 -7.41
C THR A 462 -26.67 -16.85 -6.75
N ASN A 463 -26.72 -15.80 -7.57
CA ASN A 463 -26.84 -14.39 -7.14
C ASN A 463 -25.70 -13.91 -6.20
N THR A 464 -24.51 -14.48 -6.31
CA THR A 464 -23.34 -14.04 -5.54
C THR A 464 -22.46 -13.17 -6.41
N THR A 465 -22.18 -11.95 -5.95
CA THR A 465 -21.15 -11.10 -6.54
C THR A 465 -19.78 -11.58 -6.07
N PHE A 466 -18.84 -11.72 -6.99
CA PHE A 466 -17.47 -12.11 -6.70
C PHE A 466 -16.48 -11.35 -7.58
N TYR A 467 -15.23 -11.43 -7.23
CA TYR A 467 -14.13 -10.76 -7.93
C TYR A 467 -13.20 -11.81 -8.52
N LEU A 468 -12.71 -11.55 -9.72
CA LEU A 468 -11.81 -12.43 -10.45
C LEU A 468 -10.61 -11.64 -10.97
N SER A 469 -9.42 -12.16 -10.77
CA SER A 469 -8.17 -11.64 -11.33
C SER A 469 -7.29 -12.80 -11.78
N ALA A 470 -6.27 -12.52 -12.59
CA ALA A 470 -5.36 -13.55 -13.08
C ALA A 470 -3.91 -13.09 -13.13
N ALA A 471 -3.00 -14.05 -13.00
CA ALA A 471 -1.56 -13.89 -13.17
C ALA A 471 -1.02 -14.89 -14.20
N ALA A 472 0.09 -14.56 -14.85
CA ALA A 472 0.86 -15.49 -15.67
C ALA A 472 1.91 -16.19 -14.80
N VAL A 473 2.19 -17.44 -15.11
CA VAL A 473 3.27 -18.23 -14.49
C VAL A 473 4.28 -18.57 -15.57
N ASP A 474 5.56 -18.33 -15.30
CA ASP A 474 6.64 -18.62 -16.23
C ASP A 474 7.21 -20.03 -16.11
N ASN A 475 8.26 -20.33 -16.86
CA ASN A 475 8.92 -21.65 -16.86
C ASN A 475 9.67 -21.96 -15.56
N GLN A 476 9.93 -20.97 -14.70
CA GLN A 476 10.55 -21.14 -13.39
C GLN A 476 9.51 -21.24 -12.27
N ASN A 477 8.22 -21.34 -12.64
CA ASN A 477 7.08 -21.39 -11.73
C ASN A 477 6.94 -20.10 -10.89
N THR A 478 7.44 -18.95 -11.40
CA THR A 478 7.19 -17.66 -10.78
C THR A 478 5.97 -16.99 -11.39
N GLU A 479 5.14 -16.37 -10.55
CA GLU A 479 3.92 -15.71 -11.02
C GLU A 479 4.08 -14.18 -11.11
N SER A 480 3.37 -13.61 -12.06
CA SER A 480 3.25 -12.16 -12.18
C SER A 480 2.38 -11.59 -11.06
N GLN A 481 2.37 -10.27 -10.90
CA GLN A 481 1.25 -9.65 -10.19
C GLN A 481 -0.08 -10.03 -10.86
N PHE A 482 -1.13 -10.14 -10.05
CA PHE A 482 -2.48 -10.38 -10.57
C PHE A 482 -3.02 -9.14 -11.28
N SER A 483 -3.76 -9.35 -12.36
CA SER A 483 -4.45 -8.31 -13.11
C SER A 483 -5.45 -7.53 -12.23
N THR A 484 -5.92 -6.39 -12.71
CA THR A 484 -7.08 -5.73 -12.10
C THR A 484 -8.24 -6.71 -11.95
N GLU A 485 -8.96 -6.63 -10.83
CA GLU A 485 -10.11 -7.49 -10.57
C GLU A 485 -11.31 -7.14 -11.45
N TYR A 486 -11.93 -8.15 -11.99
CA TYR A 486 -13.24 -8.08 -12.63
C TYR A 486 -14.32 -8.38 -11.61
N VAL A 487 -15.37 -7.58 -11.59
CA VAL A 487 -16.56 -7.81 -10.76
C VAL A 487 -17.55 -8.63 -11.58
N LEU A 488 -17.89 -9.80 -11.09
CA LEU A 488 -18.77 -10.76 -11.75
C LEU A 488 -19.91 -11.17 -10.81
N SER A 489 -20.98 -11.71 -11.37
CA SER A 489 -22.09 -12.24 -10.58
C SER A 489 -22.51 -13.61 -11.12
N THR A 490 -22.76 -14.55 -10.22
CA THR A 490 -23.31 -15.87 -10.53
C THR A 490 -24.82 -15.80 -10.75
N GLN A 491 -25.30 -14.90 -11.56
CA GLN A 491 -26.74 -14.83 -11.88
C GLN A 491 -27.14 -16.01 -12.76
N LEU A 492 -28.35 -16.52 -12.56
CA LEU A 492 -29.05 -17.27 -13.59
C LEU A 492 -29.28 -16.29 -14.75
N VAL A 493 -28.42 -16.36 -15.76
CA VAL A 493 -28.79 -15.77 -17.06
C VAL A 493 -29.85 -16.71 -17.62
N PRO A 494 -31.11 -16.26 -17.79
CA PRO A 494 -32.03 -17.05 -18.59
C PRO A 494 -31.36 -17.24 -19.94
N LEU A 495 -31.26 -18.47 -20.40
CA LEU A 495 -30.74 -18.78 -21.72
C LEU A 495 -31.81 -18.35 -22.75
N TYR A 496 -31.82 -17.05 -23.08
CA TYR A 496 -32.63 -16.56 -24.21
C TYR A 496 -31.93 -16.95 -25.50
N LEU A 497 -32.22 -18.15 -25.97
CA LEU A 497 -31.73 -18.68 -27.25
C LEU A 497 -32.49 -18.14 -28.46
N GLN A 498 -33.46 -17.23 -28.32
CA GLN A 498 -34.16 -16.55 -29.41
C GLN A 498 -34.55 -15.14 -28.96
N PRO A 499 -34.58 -14.14 -29.84
CA PRO A 499 -35.29 -12.91 -29.57
C PRO A 499 -36.80 -13.24 -29.57
N ASP A 500 -37.29 -13.58 -28.38
CA ASP A 500 -38.73 -13.75 -28.21
C ASP A 500 -39.37 -12.36 -28.27
N SER A 501 -40.33 -12.21 -29.16
CA SER A 501 -41.12 -10.99 -29.26
C SER A 501 -41.93 -10.66 -28.00
N ASN A 502 -41.84 -11.51 -26.99
CA ASN A 502 -42.45 -11.37 -25.66
C ASN A 502 -41.41 -11.07 -24.55
N ALA A 503 -40.22 -10.53 -24.87
CA ALA A 503 -39.28 -10.11 -23.85
C ALA A 503 -40.01 -9.19 -22.84
N PRO A 504 -39.89 -9.41 -21.51
CA PRO A 504 -40.54 -8.58 -20.53
C PRO A 504 -40.06 -7.13 -20.72
N VAL A 505 -40.94 -6.25 -21.12
CA VAL A 505 -40.70 -4.80 -21.15
C VAL A 505 -40.48 -4.39 -19.70
N ALA A 506 -39.41 -3.62 -19.45
CA ALA A 506 -39.21 -3.03 -18.14
C ALA A 506 -40.49 -2.33 -17.69
N PRO A 507 -41.04 -2.62 -16.51
CA PRO A 507 -42.25 -1.97 -16.08
C PRO A 507 -42.05 -0.46 -16.09
N SER A 508 -42.99 0.26 -16.71
CA SER A 508 -42.96 1.72 -16.72
C SER A 508 -42.90 2.23 -15.27
N PRO A 509 -42.15 3.30 -14.98
CA PRO A 509 -42.21 3.98 -13.68
C PRO A 509 -43.63 4.25 -13.21
N ASP A 510 -44.53 4.57 -14.14
CA ASP A 510 -45.93 4.83 -13.88
C ASP A 510 -46.69 3.60 -13.36
N PHE A 511 -46.26 2.39 -13.69
CA PHE A 511 -46.89 1.14 -13.26
C PHE A 511 -46.84 0.95 -11.73
N TYR A 512 -45.73 1.37 -11.10
CA TYR A 512 -45.51 1.30 -9.66
C TYR A 512 -45.70 2.66 -8.98
N GLY A 513 -46.02 3.74 -9.72
CA GLY A 513 -46.03 5.11 -9.20
C GLY A 513 -44.64 5.51 -8.66
N ILE A 514 -43.59 5.10 -9.35
CA ILE A 514 -42.19 5.30 -8.92
C ILE A 514 -41.65 6.63 -9.43
N GLN A 515 -41.01 7.37 -8.53
CA GLN A 515 -40.21 8.53 -8.86
C GLN A 515 -38.89 8.50 -8.08
N LEU A 516 -37.77 8.34 -8.79
CA LEU A 516 -36.43 8.46 -8.23
C LEU A 516 -35.99 9.93 -8.32
N MET A 517 -35.86 10.57 -7.18
CA MET A 517 -35.47 11.98 -7.12
C MET A 517 -33.95 12.14 -7.22
N PRO A 518 -33.44 13.29 -7.68
CA PRO A 518 -32.02 13.62 -7.55
C PRO A 518 -31.55 13.53 -6.10
N ASN A 519 -30.40 12.94 -5.88
CA ASN A 519 -29.81 12.83 -4.54
C ASN A 519 -29.48 14.21 -3.94
N LYS A 520 -29.53 14.33 -2.63
CA LYS A 520 -29.22 15.56 -1.89
C LYS A 520 -28.28 15.29 -0.72
N PRO A 521 -27.14 16.04 -0.60
CA PRO A 521 -26.63 17.02 -1.56
C PRO A 521 -26.19 16.38 -2.89
N ASN A 522 -26.11 17.18 -3.96
CA ASN A 522 -25.52 16.80 -5.25
C ASN A 522 -24.91 18.06 -5.91
N PRO A 523 -23.59 18.25 -5.95
CA PRO A 523 -22.55 17.28 -5.55
C PRO A 523 -22.55 16.95 -4.06
N PHE A 524 -22.00 15.77 -3.71
CA PHE A 524 -21.80 15.34 -2.34
C PHE A 524 -20.33 14.98 -2.10
N ASP A 525 -19.90 15.00 -0.85
CA ASP A 525 -18.54 14.75 -0.39
C ASP A 525 -18.39 13.44 0.40
N GLU A 526 -19.23 13.19 1.39
CA GLU A 526 -19.18 11.98 2.22
C GLU A 526 -20.40 11.09 2.00
N SER A 527 -21.58 11.68 2.08
CA SER A 527 -22.84 10.96 1.96
C SER A 527 -23.88 11.79 1.23
N THR A 528 -24.89 11.10 0.72
CA THR A 528 -26.03 11.74 0.08
C THR A 528 -27.30 10.93 0.30
N MET A 529 -28.42 11.60 0.42
CA MET A 529 -29.73 10.99 0.53
C MET A 529 -30.33 10.75 -0.85
N ILE A 530 -30.70 9.52 -1.13
CA ILE A 530 -31.44 9.12 -2.34
C ILE A 530 -32.90 8.94 -1.93
N THR A 531 -33.78 9.73 -2.53
CA THR A 531 -35.20 9.75 -2.22
C THR A 531 -35.99 9.08 -3.32
N ILE A 532 -36.90 8.16 -2.95
CA ILE A 532 -37.71 7.38 -3.88
C ILE A 532 -39.17 7.48 -3.43
N GLN A 533 -40.01 8.04 -4.28
CA GLN A 533 -41.47 7.95 -4.10
C GLN A 533 -41.94 6.63 -4.70
N SER A 534 -42.73 5.86 -3.96
CA SER A 534 -43.30 4.60 -4.44
C SER A 534 -44.82 4.58 -4.27
N GLY A 535 -45.55 4.13 -5.27
CA GLY A 535 -46.99 3.96 -5.24
C GLY A 535 -47.43 2.67 -4.51
N THR A 536 -46.54 1.74 -4.27
CA THR A 536 -46.79 0.42 -3.68
C THR A 536 -45.64 -0.07 -2.82
N ASP A 537 -45.89 -1.10 -2.01
CA ASP A 537 -44.85 -1.82 -1.27
C ASP A 537 -44.11 -2.78 -2.20
N LEU A 538 -42.78 -2.75 -2.15
CA LEU A 538 -41.90 -3.67 -2.89
C LEU A 538 -40.85 -4.27 -1.95
N PHE A 539 -40.62 -5.58 -2.06
CA PHE A 539 -39.69 -6.29 -1.19
C PHE A 539 -38.23 -6.12 -1.62
N ALA A 540 -37.32 -6.25 -0.65
CA ALA A 540 -35.88 -6.03 -0.84
C ALA A 540 -35.19 -7.04 -1.78
N ASP A 541 -35.80 -8.17 -2.07
CA ASP A 541 -35.30 -9.17 -3.04
C ASP A 541 -35.56 -8.76 -4.49
N ARG A 542 -36.51 -7.85 -4.71
CA ARG A 542 -36.92 -7.37 -6.02
C ARG A 542 -36.33 -6.00 -6.39
N THR A 543 -35.90 -5.21 -5.40
CA THR A 543 -35.55 -3.79 -5.61
C THR A 543 -34.16 -3.47 -5.11
N PHE A 544 -33.35 -2.79 -5.94
CA PHE A 544 -32.03 -2.29 -5.57
C PHE A 544 -31.70 -0.97 -6.24
N LEU A 545 -30.85 -0.20 -5.59
CA LEU A 545 -30.11 0.89 -6.23
C LEU A 545 -28.81 0.35 -6.79
N ASN A 546 -28.61 0.56 -8.08
CA ASN A 546 -27.37 0.21 -8.77
C ASN A 546 -26.62 1.50 -9.13
N ILE A 547 -25.42 1.69 -8.60
CA ILE A 547 -24.61 2.88 -8.84
C ILE A 547 -23.44 2.49 -9.72
N VAL A 548 -23.32 3.13 -10.88
CA VAL A 548 -22.29 2.86 -11.87
C VAL A 548 -21.55 4.15 -12.24
N SER A 549 -20.27 4.04 -12.57
CA SER A 549 -19.49 5.11 -13.18
C SER A 549 -19.94 5.36 -14.63
N ILE A 550 -19.54 6.48 -15.23
CA ILE A 550 -19.95 6.84 -16.60
C ILE A 550 -19.41 5.86 -17.66
N ASP A 551 -18.36 5.10 -17.36
CA ASP A 551 -17.81 4.03 -18.19
C ASP A 551 -18.51 2.67 -17.97
N GLY A 552 -19.59 2.64 -17.17
CA GLY A 552 -20.43 1.47 -16.94
C GLY A 552 -19.94 0.54 -15.83
N ARG A 553 -18.85 0.88 -15.11
CA ARG A 553 -18.35 0.08 -14.00
C ARG A 553 -19.29 0.19 -12.80
N GLN A 554 -19.77 -0.95 -12.29
CA GLN A 554 -20.58 -0.98 -11.07
C GLN A 554 -19.75 -0.59 -9.85
N ILE A 555 -20.22 0.42 -9.13
CA ILE A 555 -19.61 0.94 -7.90
C ILE A 555 -20.29 0.34 -6.68
N SER A 556 -21.63 0.31 -6.68
CA SER A 556 -22.39 -0.19 -5.56
C SER A 556 -23.74 -0.75 -6.00
N ARG A 557 -24.22 -1.73 -5.27
CA ARG A 557 -25.57 -2.28 -5.43
C ARG A 557 -26.19 -2.47 -4.05
N VAL A 558 -27.23 -1.70 -3.74
CA VAL A 558 -27.86 -1.65 -2.43
C VAL A 558 -29.29 -2.19 -2.55
N LYS A 559 -29.63 -3.22 -1.78
CA LYS A 559 -31.01 -3.69 -1.66
C LYS A 559 -31.84 -2.66 -0.90
N VAL A 560 -33.00 -2.29 -1.45
CA VAL A 560 -33.86 -1.25 -0.90
C VAL A 560 -35.30 -1.73 -0.88
N PRO A 561 -35.85 -2.17 0.25
CA PRO A 561 -37.30 -2.39 0.36
C PRO A 561 -37.99 -1.06 0.21
N LEU A 562 -39.01 -0.98 -0.65
CA LEU A 562 -39.81 0.23 -0.82
C LEU A 562 -41.16 0.05 -0.13
N LYS A 563 -41.54 1.06 0.63
CA LYS A 563 -42.88 1.21 1.17
C LYS A 563 -43.67 2.22 0.34
N LYS A 564 -44.96 2.05 0.27
CA LYS A 564 -45.83 3.04 -0.34
C LYS A 564 -45.61 4.40 0.31
N GLY A 565 -45.35 5.42 -0.47
CA GLY A 565 -44.97 6.76 0.00
C GLY A 565 -43.50 7.08 -0.27
N LEU A 566 -42.93 7.95 0.54
CA LEU A 566 -41.56 8.43 0.43
C LEU A 566 -40.63 7.47 1.16
N ASN A 567 -39.56 7.07 0.47
CA ASN A 567 -38.49 6.23 0.98
C ASN A 567 -37.16 6.98 0.86
N GLU A 568 -36.37 6.97 1.90
CA GLU A 568 -35.06 7.64 1.93
C GLU A 568 -33.95 6.61 2.17
N VAL A 569 -32.95 6.65 1.33
CA VAL A 569 -31.78 5.76 1.41
C VAL A 569 -30.53 6.62 1.56
N LEU A 570 -29.92 6.54 2.72
CA LEU A 570 -28.62 7.17 2.91
C LEU A 570 -27.56 6.36 2.16
N PHE A 571 -27.01 6.97 1.13
CA PHE A 571 -25.84 6.44 0.44
C PHE A 571 -24.59 7.09 1.02
N ASN A 572 -23.81 6.27 1.71
CA ASN A 572 -22.51 6.66 2.19
C ASN A 572 -21.49 6.03 1.24
N HIS A 573 -20.77 6.86 0.47
CA HIS A 573 -19.83 6.34 -0.53
C HIS A 573 -18.67 5.57 0.10
N GLY A 574 -18.38 5.79 1.40
CA GLY A 574 -17.15 5.31 2.01
C GLY A 574 -15.95 5.78 1.18
N PHE A 575 -14.83 5.12 1.26
CA PHE A 575 -13.62 5.44 0.48
C PHE A 575 -13.62 4.83 -0.93
N LEU A 576 -14.78 4.58 -1.53
CA LEU A 576 -14.91 3.69 -2.69
C LEU A 576 -15.04 4.41 -4.05
N MET A 577 -15.24 5.72 -4.05
CA MET A 577 -15.57 6.46 -5.29
C MET A 577 -14.49 7.49 -5.60
N PRO A 578 -13.81 7.42 -6.76
CA PRO A 578 -13.06 8.56 -7.26
C PRO A 578 -13.98 9.78 -7.48
N PRO A 579 -13.45 11.02 -7.35
CA PRO A 579 -14.22 12.20 -7.74
C PRO A 579 -14.74 12.07 -9.17
N GLY A 580 -16.03 12.30 -9.39
CA GLY A 580 -16.58 12.12 -10.73
C GLY A 580 -18.11 12.10 -10.79
N VAL A 581 -18.59 11.70 -11.98
CA VAL A 581 -20.01 11.56 -12.29
C VAL A 581 -20.40 10.08 -12.26
N TYR A 582 -21.53 9.79 -11.63
CA TYR A 582 -22.08 8.46 -11.48
C TYR A 582 -23.56 8.44 -11.90
N ILE A 583 -24.04 7.27 -12.27
CA ILE A 583 -25.45 7.02 -12.55
C ILE A 583 -26.01 6.11 -11.45
N CYS A 584 -27.02 6.58 -10.75
CA CYS A 584 -27.80 5.78 -9.80
C CYS A 584 -29.09 5.32 -10.49
N SER A 585 -29.27 4.03 -10.62
CA SER A 585 -30.46 3.42 -11.24
C SER A 585 -31.25 2.63 -10.20
N LEU A 586 -32.54 2.88 -10.08
CA LEU A 586 -33.45 2.02 -9.37
C LEU A 586 -33.79 0.82 -10.25
N MET A 587 -33.48 -0.37 -9.75
CA MET A 587 -33.72 -1.64 -10.42
C MET A 587 -34.90 -2.34 -9.75
N ILE A 588 -35.85 -2.84 -10.51
CA ILE A 588 -36.96 -3.70 -10.05
C ILE A 588 -36.94 -4.97 -10.89
N ASP A 589 -36.94 -6.13 -10.24
CA ASP A 589 -36.86 -7.45 -10.89
C ASP A 589 -35.69 -7.56 -11.88
N GLY A 590 -34.58 -6.87 -11.57
CA GLY A 590 -33.37 -6.87 -12.40
C GLY A 590 -33.38 -5.89 -13.57
N LEU A 591 -34.45 -5.15 -13.80
CA LEU A 591 -34.59 -4.17 -14.86
C LEU A 591 -34.48 -2.73 -14.34
N PRO A 592 -33.79 -1.81 -15.05
CA PRO A 592 -33.72 -0.42 -14.66
C PRO A 592 -35.06 0.27 -14.91
N VAL A 593 -35.66 0.82 -13.86
CA VAL A 593 -36.95 1.53 -13.95
C VAL A 593 -36.73 3.02 -14.12
N GLN A 594 -35.81 3.60 -13.36
CA GLN A 594 -35.50 5.01 -13.44
C GLN A 594 -34.04 5.25 -12.99
N SER A 595 -33.39 6.28 -13.55
CA SER A 595 -32.01 6.62 -13.23
C SER A 595 -31.84 8.11 -12.97
N THR A 596 -30.90 8.46 -12.11
CA THR A 596 -30.51 9.84 -11.82
C THR A 596 -29.00 10.00 -11.81
N LYS A 597 -28.52 11.21 -12.09
CA LYS A 597 -27.10 11.56 -12.09
C LYS A 597 -26.66 11.95 -10.68
N MET A 598 -25.56 11.39 -10.20
CA MET A 598 -24.89 11.74 -8.95
C MET A 598 -23.51 12.34 -9.25
N VAL A 599 -23.10 13.35 -8.51
CA VAL A 599 -21.77 13.94 -8.62
C VAL A 599 -21.08 13.83 -7.29
N PHE A 600 -19.99 13.06 -7.25
CA PHE A 600 -19.14 12.95 -6.08
C PHE A 600 -17.96 13.92 -6.18
N ARG A 601 -17.80 14.78 -5.18
CA ARG A 601 -16.74 15.77 -5.10
C ARG A 601 -16.30 15.91 -3.64
N PRO A 602 -15.26 15.17 -3.20
CA PRO A 602 -14.77 15.28 -1.83
C PRO A 602 -14.29 16.71 -1.54
N LEU A 603 -14.58 17.20 -0.35
CA LEU A 603 -13.93 18.39 0.17
C LEU A 603 -12.43 18.09 0.33
N ARG A 604 -11.59 18.99 -0.17
CA ARG A 604 -10.13 18.87 -0.10
C ARG A 604 -9.63 19.11 1.33
#